data_2addb5e30d9bb2eedf849d2a41da4554
#
_entry.id   2addb5e30d9bb2eedf849d2a41da4554
#
_cell.length_a   1.000
_cell.length_b   1.000
_cell.length_c   1.000
_cell.angle_alpha   90.00
_cell.angle_beta   90.00
_cell.angle_gamma   90.00
#
_symmetry.space_group_name_H-M   'P 1'
#
loop_
_entity.id
_entity.type
_entity.pdbx_description
1 polymer ?
#
loop_
_entity_poly.entity_id
_entity_poly.type
_entity_poly.pdbx_seq_one_letter_code
_entity_poly.pdbx_strand_id
1 'polypeptide(L)'
;MSPHPVIVVGAGISGIACAREVSAAGLPVRVLDRGRRPGGRMAVRTVNGHAVDLGASYFTVSEPAFGAVVDDWQHRGSARPWTDTFHLGGPDGLEGTKSGPQRWAATHGLRSLVEDLAQGLDVVSGHIVKAVGAGQVDGEAASAVVLAMPDPQARRLLGAFALARTEYTPALVLAAGFPDRAWADLDAVFVHDDDTITFIADDGRRRGDGAAVLVAHSTPDLARAHLDDPDAAAGAMLASVSRLIDVRAQPLWSFVHRWTFAQPASTREQPWFLGEDLVGLCGDGWSNRPRVEAAYESGRALGRELAARLGAPAPVSLTP
;
A
#
# COMPACT_ATOMS: atom_id res chain seq x y z
N MET A 1 -28.43 -21.42 12.83
CA MET A 1 -27.57 -21.40 11.60
C MET A 1 -26.45 -20.43 11.90
N SER A 2 -25.18 -20.80 11.72
CA SER A 2 -24.08 -19.84 11.83
C SER A 2 -24.32 -18.71 10.82
N PRO A 3 -24.14 -17.43 11.20
CA PRO A 3 -24.30 -16.33 10.27
C PRO A 3 -23.29 -16.49 9.13
N HIS A 4 -23.68 -16.12 7.90
CA HIS A 4 -22.74 -16.08 6.79
C HIS A 4 -21.61 -15.10 7.10
N PRO A 5 -20.38 -15.36 6.62
CA PRO A 5 -19.26 -14.45 6.90
C PRO A 5 -19.44 -13.11 6.21
N VAL A 6 -18.82 -12.06 6.75
CA VAL A 6 -18.47 -10.87 5.98
C VAL A 6 -17.34 -11.27 5.03
N ILE A 7 -17.51 -11.05 3.73
CA ILE A 7 -16.46 -11.33 2.75
C ILE A 7 -15.76 -10.02 2.35
N VAL A 8 -14.45 -9.95 2.62
CA VAL A 8 -13.61 -8.82 2.24
C VAL A 8 -12.78 -9.20 1.01
N VAL A 9 -12.92 -8.48 -0.07
CA VAL A 9 -12.15 -8.69 -1.31
C VAL A 9 -11.00 -7.70 -1.37
N GLY A 10 -9.77 -8.21 -1.21
CA GLY A 10 -8.53 -7.45 -1.15
C GLY A 10 -7.86 -7.52 0.24
N ALA A 11 -6.67 -8.15 0.30
CA ALA A 11 -5.84 -8.26 1.51
C ALA A 11 -4.74 -7.18 1.56
N GLY A 12 -5.03 -5.96 1.11
CA GLY A 12 -4.24 -4.77 1.42
C GLY A 12 -4.50 -4.31 2.85
N ILE A 13 -3.74 -3.33 3.34
CA ILE A 13 -3.86 -2.83 4.72
C ILE A 13 -5.29 -2.40 5.07
N SER A 14 -6.04 -1.84 4.12
CA SER A 14 -7.44 -1.42 4.31
C SER A 14 -8.36 -2.62 4.54
N GLY A 15 -8.28 -3.66 3.69
CA GLY A 15 -9.12 -4.86 3.82
C GLY A 15 -8.79 -5.65 5.10
N ILE A 16 -7.52 -5.76 5.44
CA ILE A 16 -7.09 -6.41 6.69
C ILE A 16 -7.57 -5.62 7.92
N ALA A 17 -7.47 -4.28 7.91
CA ALA A 17 -7.99 -3.45 8.99
C ALA A 17 -9.51 -3.60 9.16
N CYS A 18 -10.26 -3.64 8.05
CA CYS A 18 -11.71 -3.91 8.08
C CYS A 18 -12.02 -5.29 8.67
N ALA A 19 -11.34 -6.33 8.20
CA ALA A 19 -11.55 -7.70 8.66
C ALA A 19 -11.23 -7.85 10.17
N ARG A 20 -10.21 -7.16 10.68
CA ARG A 20 -9.88 -7.16 12.11
C ARG A 20 -11.00 -6.58 12.97
N GLU A 21 -11.58 -5.45 12.60
CA GLU A 21 -12.70 -4.85 13.36
C GLU A 21 -13.94 -5.75 13.34
N VAL A 22 -14.24 -6.38 12.19
CA VAL A 22 -15.35 -7.34 12.08
C VAL A 22 -15.09 -8.58 12.96
N SER A 23 -13.87 -9.13 12.91
CA SER A 23 -13.46 -10.28 13.71
C SER A 23 -13.46 -9.96 15.20
N ALA A 24 -12.95 -8.78 15.60
CA ALA A 24 -12.95 -8.31 16.99
C ALA A 24 -14.35 -8.15 17.59
N ALA A 25 -15.34 -7.87 16.74
CA ALA A 25 -16.74 -7.83 17.11
C ALA A 25 -17.41 -9.24 17.21
N GLY A 26 -16.64 -10.31 17.03
CA GLY A 26 -17.15 -11.69 17.11
C GLY A 26 -17.90 -12.16 15.87
N LEU A 27 -17.85 -11.42 14.76
CA LEU A 27 -18.50 -11.78 13.52
C LEU A 27 -17.57 -12.64 12.64
N PRO A 28 -18.09 -13.67 11.95
CA PRO A 28 -17.29 -14.44 11.01
C PRO A 28 -16.88 -13.56 9.83
N VAL A 29 -15.60 -13.60 9.47
CA VAL A 29 -15.05 -12.84 8.36
C VAL A 29 -14.08 -13.69 7.56
N ARG A 30 -14.11 -13.55 6.23
CA ARG A 30 -13.15 -14.15 5.29
C ARG A 30 -12.61 -13.07 4.37
N VAL A 31 -11.30 -13.11 4.14
CA VAL A 31 -10.61 -12.20 3.21
C VAL A 31 -10.17 -12.98 1.98
N LEU A 32 -10.56 -12.51 0.79
CA LEU A 32 -10.18 -13.10 -0.50
C LEU A 32 -9.19 -12.15 -1.20
N ASP A 33 -8.04 -12.65 -1.64
CA ASP A 33 -7.07 -11.84 -2.38
C ASP A 33 -6.51 -12.61 -3.59
N ARG A 34 -6.40 -11.90 -4.73
CA ARG A 34 -5.81 -12.44 -5.95
C ARG A 34 -4.30 -12.64 -5.86
N GLY A 35 -3.64 -11.89 -4.98
CA GLY A 35 -2.20 -12.00 -4.74
C GLY A 35 -1.86 -13.28 -3.98
N ARG A 36 -0.62 -13.72 -4.12
CA ARG A 36 -0.12 -14.91 -3.41
C ARG A 36 0.10 -14.67 -1.91
N ARG A 37 0.18 -13.43 -1.49
CA ARG A 37 0.39 -12.99 -0.11
C ARG A 37 -0.36 -11.68 0.15
N PRO A 38 -0.81 -11.41 1.38
CA PRO A 38 -1.34 -10.10 1.78
C PRO A 38 -0.33 -8.96 1.52
N GLY A 39 -0.82 -7.73 1.45
CA GLY A 39 0.04 -6.54 1.35
C GLY A 39 -0.44 -5.51 0.32
N GLY A 40 -1.06 -5.93 -0.77
CA GLY A 40 -1.54 -4.99 -1.80
C GLY A 40 -0.43 -4.06 -2.30
N ARG A 41 -0.65 -2.73 -2.22
CA ARG A 41 0.35 -1.71 -2.62
C ARG A 41 1.49 -1.49 -1.61
N MET A 42 1.55 -2.27 -0.54
CA MET A 42 2.73 -2.42 0.33
C MET A 42 3.55 -3.66 -0.07
N ALA A 43 3.55 -4.00 -1.36
CA ALA A 43 4.19 -5.20 -1.89
C ALA A 43 5.71 -5.15 -1.78
N VAL A 44 6.28 -6.30 -1.47
CA VAL A 44 7.72 -6.54 -1.34
C VAL A 44 8.12 -7.68 -2.26
N ARG A 45 9.30 -7.58 -2.86
CA ARG A 45 9.96 -8.66 -3.57
C ARG A 45 11.30 -8.98 -2.92
N THR A 46 11.55 -10.24 -2.62
CA THR A 46 12.88 -10.67 -2.14
C THR A 46 13.81 -10.87 -3.34
N VAL A 47 14.94 -10.19 -3.32
CA VAL A 47 16.00 -10.31 -4.32
C VAL A 47 17.32 -10.53 -3.60
N ASN A 48 18.02 -11.62 -3.88
CA ASN A 48 19.30 -11.99 -3.26
C ASN A 48 19.28 -11.93 -1.71
N GLY A 49 18.15 -12.36 -1.12
CA GLY A 49 17.97 -12.36 0.34
C GLY A 49 17.49 -11.02 0.94
N HIS A 50 17.48 -9.94 0.17
CA HIS A 50 17.00 -8.62 0.63
C HIS A 50 15.54 -8.41 0.24
N ALA A 51 14.75 -7.89 1.19
CA ALA A 51 13.38 -7.44 0.93
C ALA A 51 13.43 -6.08 0.23
N VAL A 52 12.80 -5.93 -0.94
CA VAL A 52 12.75 -4.69 -1.70
C VAL A 52 11.30 -4.22 -1.76
N ASP A 53 11.02 -3.03 -1.20
CA ASP A 53 9.68 -2.45 -1.25
C ASP A 53 9.39 -1.85 -2.62
N LEU A 54 8.35 -2.36 -3.28
CA LEU A 54 7.99 -1.97 -4.65
C LEU A 54 6.74 -1.10 -4.74
N GLY A 55 6.10 -0.81 -3.63
CA GLY A 55 4.90 0.01 -3.57
C GLY A 55 5.12 1.28 -2.75
N ALA A 56 4.39 1.43 -1.65
CA ALA A 56 4.65 2.49 -0.68
C ALA A 56 6.10 2.40 -0.19
N SER A 57 6.80 3.54 -0.19
CA SER A 57 8.19 3.58 0.28
C SER A 57 8.30 3.78 1.78
N TYR A 58 7.27 4.36 2.39
CA TYR A 58 7.20 4.66 3.82
C TYR A 58 5.75 4.90 4.23
N PHE A 59 5.54 5.10 5.51
CA PHE A 59 4.30 5.64 6.04
C PHE A 59 4.58 6.73 7.07
N THR A 60 3.56 7.51 7.38
CA THR A 60 3.55 8.55 8.42
C THR A 60 2.41 8.27 9.38
N VAL A 61 2.49 8.80 10.60
CA VAL A 61 1.50 8.63 11.66
C VAL A 61 0.97 9.98 12.08
N SER A 62 -0.35 10.13 12.10
CA SER A 62 -1.04 11.30 12.62
C SER A 62 -2.29 10.94 13.43
N GLU A 63 -2.90 9.78 13.16
CA GLU A 63 -4.09 9.31 13.84
C GLU A 63 -3.74 8.42 15.03
N PRO A 64 -4.30 8.66 16.24
CA PRO A 64 -3.94 7.90 17.43
C PRO A 64 -4.14 6.39 17.31
N ALA A 65 -5.17 5.96 16.60
CA ALA A 65 -5.45 4.55 16.45
C ALA A 65 -4.41 3.83 15.59
N PHE A 66 -3.95 4.46 14.49
CA PHE A 66 -2.84 3.92 13.71
C PHE A 66 -1.52 4.04 14.49
N GLY A 67 -1.35 5.12 15.29
CA GLY A 67 -0.21 5.29 16.17
C GLY A 67 -0.03 4.10 17.13
N ALA A 68 -1.08 3.66 17.78
CA ALA A 68 -1.02 2.50 18.69
C ALA A 68 -0.57 1.20 17.98
N VAL A 69 -0.97 1.01 16.71
CA VAL A 69 -0.50 -0.13 15.92
C VAL A 69 0.99 0.01 15.58
N VAL A 70 1.43 1.20 15.24
CA VAL A 70 2.84 1.48 14.91
C VAL A 70 3.73 1.34 16.14
N ASP A 71 3.27 1.77 17.31
CA ASP A 71 3.98 1.59 18.58
C ASP A 71 4.17 0.09 18.91
N ASP A 72 3.15 -0.74 18.70
CA ASP A 72 3.27 -2.18 18.86
C ASP A 72 4.26 -2.79 17.85
N TRP A 73 4.21 -2.40 16.57
CA TRP A 73 5.19 -2.82 15.58
C TRP A 73 6.62 -2.38 15.94
N GLN A 74 6.78 -1.18 16.48
CA GLN A 74 8.08 -0.68 16.92
C GLN A 74 8.61 -1.48 18.11
N HIS A 75 7.79 -1.75 19.11
CA HIS A 75 8.18 -2.56 20.27
C HIS A 75 8.61 -3.98 19.87
N ARG A 76 7.99 -4.55 18.85
CA ARG A 76 8.35 -5.86 18.28
C ARG A 76 9.50 -5.80 17.27
N GLY A 77 10.03 -4.62 16.97
CA GLY A 77 11.11 -4.44 16.01
C GLY A 77 10.68 -4.62 14.53
N SER A 78 9.39 -4.70 14.25
CA SER A 78 8.86 -4.87 12.88
C SER A 78 8.83 -3.56 12.11
N ALA A 79 8.52 -2.44 12.77
CA ALA A 79 8.62 -1.09 12.24
C ALA A 79 9.72 -0.30 12.94
N ARG A 80 10.29 0.66 12.22
CA ARG A 80 11.31 1.57 12.74
C ARG A 80 11.09 2.99 12.24
N PRO A 81 11.41 4.03 13.06
CA PRO A 81 11.56 5.37 12.53
C PRO A 81 12.70 5.37 11.49
N TRP A 82 12.44 5.96 10.35
CA TRP A 82 13.43 6.06 9.27
C TRP A 82 14.05 7.46 9.27
N THR A 83 13.33 8.47 8.82
CA THR A 83 13.81 9.83 8.73
C THR A 83 12.67 10.84 8.71
N ASP A 84 12.91 12.04 9.16
CA ASP A 84 12.01 13.18 8.98
C ASP A 84 12.42 14.09 7.81
N THR A 85 13.59 13.86 7.21
CA THR A 85 14.19 14.76 6.22
C THR A 85 14.56 14.00 4.93
N PHE A 86 14.08 14.51 3.80
CA PHE A 86 14.47 14.05 2.47
C PHE A 86 15.25 15.11 1.71
N HIS A 87 16.11 14.68 0.82
CA HIS A 87 16.73 15.54 -0.17
C HIS A 87 15.71 15.99 -1.21
N LEU A 88 15.96 17.14 -1.81
CA LEU A 88 15.30 17.62 -3.01
C LEU A 88 16.28 17.44 -4.17
N GLY A 89 15.75 17.06 -5.32
CA GLY A 89 16.53 16.92 -6.56
C GLY A 89 15.78 17.51 -7.73
N GLY A 90 16.51 18.11 -8.63
CA GLY A 90 16.03 18.73 -9.85
C GLY A 90 16.92 18.37 -11.03
N PRO A 91 16.77 19.06 -12.17
CA PRO A 91 17.51 18.77 -13.41
C PRO A 91 19.03 18.71 -13.24
N ASP A 92 19.59 19.53 -12.32
CA ASP A 92 21.01 19.66 -12.10
C ASP A 92 21.58 18.79 -10.96
N GLY A 93 20.74 17.92 -10.34
CA GLY A 93 21.15 17.03 -9.24
C GLY A 93 20.49 17.37 -7.91
N LEU A 94 21.22 17.13 -6.79
CA LEU A 94 20.71 17.44 -5.45
C LEU A 94 20.78 18.94 -5.16
N GLU A 95 19.67 19.50 -4.64
CA GLU A 95 19.52 20.95 -4.41
C GLU A 95 19.47 21.34 -2.92
N GLY A 96 19.16 20.41 -2.03
CA GLY A 96 19.03 20.68 -0.61
C GLY A 96 18.19 19.61 0.10
N THR A 97 17.63 19.96 1.25
CA THR A 97 16.81 19.04 2.05
C THR A 97 15.50 19.69 2.47
N LYS A 98 14.49 18.85 2.74
CA LYS A 98 13.18 19.25 3.26
C LYS A 98 12.76 18.35 4.41
N SER A 99 12.60 18.94 5.60
CA SER A 99 12.06 18.26 6.76
C SER A 99 10.52 18.19 6.69
N GLY A 100 9.97 17.19 7.36
CA GLY A 100 8.53 16.92 7.44
C GLY A 100 8.21 15.99 8.62
N PRO A 101 7.05 15.31 8.60
CA PRO A 101 6.72 14.36 9.65
C PRO A 101 7.71 13.18 9.65
N GLN A 102 7.87 12.54 10.81
CA GLN A 102 8.61 11.29 10.93
C GLN A 102 8.05 10.26 9.94
N ARG A 103 8.92 9.72 9.12
CA ARG A 103 8.61 8.63 8.20
C ARG A 103 9.07 7.31 8.81
N TRP A 104 8.25 6.31 8.63
CA TRP A 104 8.44 4.97 9.17
C TRP A 104 8.70 3.97 8.07
N ALA A 105 9.52 2.99 8.36
CA ALA A 105 9.83 1.86 7.50
C ALA A 105 9.64 0.54 8.25
N ALA A 106 9.73 -0.57 7.53
CA ALA A 106 9.67 -1.91 8.11
C ALA A 106 11.00 -2.65 7.89
N THR A 107 11.49 -3.33 8.93
CA THR A 107 12.77 -4.07 8.90
C THR A 107 12.76 -5.22 7.87
N HIS A 108 11.59 -5.82 7.63
CA HIS A 108 11.40 -6.92 6.67
C HIS A 108 10.58 -6.51 5.44
N GLY A 109 10.53 -5.18 5.15
CA GLY A 109 9.69 -4.58 4.11
C GLY A 109 8.24 -4.40 4.55
N LEU A 110 7.56 -3.42 3.97
CA LEU A 110 6.24 -2.97 4.42
C LEU A 110 5.15 -4.05 4.37
N ARG A 111 5.27 -5.03 3.47
CA ARG A 111 4.34 -6.17 3.43
C ARG A 111 4.27 -6.91 4.75
N SER A 112 5.39 -7.09 5.46
CA SER A 112 5.44 -7.83 6.71
C SER A 112 4.50 -7.25 7.78
N LEU A 113 4.26 -5.94 7.76
CA LEU A 113 3.33 -5.26 8.66
C LEU A 113 1.86 -5.63 8.36
N VAL A 114 1.51 -5.79 7.08
CA VAL A 114 0.16 -6.23 6.67
C VAL A 114 -0.04 -7.71 7.00
N GLU A 115 0.98 -8.53 6.79
CA GLU A 115 0.95 -9.96 7.15
C GLU A 115 0.83 -10.15 8.66
N ASP A 116 1.47 -9.31 9.45
CA ASP A 116 1.33 -9.28 10.90
C ASP A 116 -0.11 -8.94 11.32
N LEU A 117 -0.70 -7.89 10.74
CA LEU A 117 -2.11 -7.56 10.98
C LEU A 117 -3.07 -8.66 10.53
N ALA A 118 -2.70 -9.47 9.55
CA ALA A 118 -3.54 -10.56 9.04
C ALA A 118 -3.52 -11.81 9.91
N GLN A 119 -2.63 -11.88 10.92
CA GLN A 119 -2.56 -13.05 11.81
C GLN A 119 -3.89 -13.30 12.53
N GLY A 120 -4.32 -14.57 12.52
CA GLY A 120 -5.59 -15.00 13.10
C GLY A 120 -6.84 -14.76 12.25
N LEU A 121 -6.70 -14.15 11.06
CA LEU A 121 -7.80 -14.00 10.09
C LEU A 121 -7.82 -15.15 9.07
N ASP A 122 -9.02 -15.51 8.60
CA ASP A 122 -9.19 -16.43 7.46
C ASP A 122 -8.89 -15.67 6.15
N VAL A 123 -7.66 -15.79 5.64
CA VAL A 123 -7.19 -15.12 4.42
C VAL A 123 -6.89 -16.16 3.34
N VAL A 124 -7.68 -16.12 2.26
CA VAL A 124 -7.52 -16.97 1.08
C VAL A 124 -6.76 -16.21 0.00
N SER A 125 -5.49 -16.50 -0.15
CA SER A 125 -4.61 -15.92 -1.18
C SER A 125 -4.68 -16.68 -2.50
N GLY A 126 -4.40 -16.00 -3.63
CA GLY A 126 -4.46 -16.57 -4.97
C GLY A 126 -5.89 -16.72 -5.51
N HIS A 127 -6.89 -16.18 -4.83
CA HIS A 127 -8.30 -16.24 -5.22
C HIS A 127 -8.69 -15.01 -6.03
N ILE A 128 -9.06 -15.21 -7.29
CA ILE A 128 -9.55 -14.15 -8.18
C ILE A 128 -11.08 -14.15 -8.13
N VAL A 129 -11.63 -13.17 -7.41
CA VAL A 129 -13.07 -12.93 -7.38
C VAL A 129 -13.54 -12.47 -8.77
N LYS A 130 -14.63 -13.09 -9.25
CA LYS A 130 -15.19 -12.84 -10.60
C LYS A 130 -16.49 -12.05 -10.55
N ALA A 131 -17.29 -12.23 -9.51
CA ALA A 131 -18.59 -11.60 -9.38
C ALA A 131 -18.90 -11.23 -7.92
N VAL A 132 -19.49 -10.05 -7.74
CA VAL A 132 -19.96 -9.54 -6.46
C VAL A 132 -21.40 -9.08 -6.63
N GLY A 133 -22.26 -9.46 -5.67
CA GLY A 133 -23.64 -9.02 -5.56
C GLY A 133 -24.02 -8.75 -4.12
N ALA A 134 -25.22 -8.23 -3.91
CA ALA A 134 -25.79 -8.11 -2.58
C ALA A 134 -25.83 -9.48 -1.89
N GLY A 135 -25.14 -9.61 -0.76
CA GLY A 135 -25.12 -10.83 0.03
C GLY A 135 -24.40 -12.03 -0.59
N GLN A 136 -23.53 -11.84 -1.61
CA GLN A 136 -22.76 -12.94 -2.19
C GLN A 136 -21.48 -12.51 -2.91
N VAL A 137 -20.48 -13.41 -2.92
CA VAL A 137 -19.26 -13.32 -3.72
C VAL A 137 -19.04 -14.66 -4.42
N ASP A 138 -18.94 -14.68 -5.76
CA ASP A 138 -18.77 -15.89 -6.58
C ASP A 138 -19.79 -17.01 -6.27
N GLY A 139 -21.02 -16.65 -5.82
CA GLY A 139 -22.08 -17.57 -5.41
C GLY A 139 -22.00 -18.03 -3.94
N GLU A 140 -20.93 -17.70 -3.21
CA GLU A 140 -20.85 -17.90 -1.76
C GLU A 140 -21.67 -16.83 -1.04
N ALA A 141 -22.59 -17.24 -0.15
CA ALA A 141 -23.41 -16.32 0.62
C ALA A 141 -22.58 -15.54 1.65
N ALA A 142 -22.85 -14.25 1.76
CA ALA A 142 -22.18 -13.33 2.66
C ALA A 142 -23.20 -12.48 3.43
N SER A 143 -22.91 -12.14 4.69
CA SER A 143 -23.71 -11.18 5.47
C SER A 143 -23.47 -9.74 5.03
N ALA A 144 -22.27 -9.44 4.51
CA ALA A 144 -21.88 -8.20 3.87
C ALA A 144 -20.69 -8.46 2.95
N VAL A 145 -20.45 -7.56 1.98
CA VAL A 145 -19.31 -7.64 1.05
C VAL A 145 -18.53 -6.35 1.09
N VAL A 146 -17.20 -6.44 1.22
CA VAL A 146 -16.30 -5.28 1.21
C VAL A 146 -15.34 -5.38 0.04
N LEU A 147 -15.25 -4.33 -0.77
CA LEU A 147 -14.25 -4.19 -1.83
C LEU A 147 -13.14 -3.24 -1.36
N ALA A 148 -12.03 -3.82 -0.88
CA ALA A 148 -10.87 -3.10 -0.37
C ALA A 148 -9.80 -2.97 -1.47
N MET A 149 -10.13 -2.23 -2.53
CA MET A 149 -9.30 -2.13 -3.74
C MET A 149 -9.48 -0.77 -4.43
N PRO A 150 -8.58 -0.39 -5.36
CA PRO A 150 -8.78 0.78 -6.23
C PRO A 150 -10.10 0.75 -7.00
N ASP A 151 -10.75 1.91 -7.12
CA ASP A 151 -12.04 2.07 -7.77
C ASP A 151 -12.15 1.40 -9.15
N PRO A 152 -11.15 1.51 -10.06
CA PRO A 152 -11.24 0.84 -11.36
C PRO A 152 -11.34 -0.68 -11.26
N GLN A 153 -10.80 -1.28 -10.19
CA GLN A 153 -10.93 -2.72 -9.94
C GLN A 153 -12.30 -3.05 -9.37
N ALA A 154 -12.79 -2.27 -8.40
CA ALA A 154 -14.12 -2.43 -7.82
C ALA A 154 -15.23 -2.31 -8.87
N ARG A 155 -15.13 -1.34 -9.80
CA ARG A 155 -16.09 -1.18 -10.92
C ARG A 155 -16.24 -2.44 -11.77
N ARG A 156 -15.17 -3.20 -11.99
CA ARG A 156 -15.23 -4.44 -12.77
C ARG A 156 -16.08 -5.51 -12.10
N LEU A 157 -16.15 -5.51 -10.77
CA LEU A 157 -16.91 -6.46 -9.98
C LEU A 157 -18.36 -5.99 -9.75
N LEU A 158 -18.55 -4.68 -9.58
CA LEU A 158 -19.86 -4.06 -9.30
C LEU A 158 -20.73 -3.87 -10.57
N GLY A 159 -20.14 -3.90 -11.76
CA GLY A 159 -20.85 -3.66 -13.01
C GLY A 159 -21.52 -2.27 -13.04
N ALA A 160 -22.83 -2.22 -13.31
CA ALA A 160 -23.60 -0.97 -13.41
C ALA A 160 -23.77 -0.21 -12.09
N PHE A 161 -23.51 -0.83 -10.94
CA PHE A 161 -23.55 -0.19 -9.61
C PHE A 161 -22.31 0.70 -9.33
N ALA A 162 -21.83 1.43 -10.31
CA ALA A 162 -20.56 2.15 -10.28
C ALA A 162 -20.60 3.39 -9.36
N LEU A 163 -20.50 3.19 -8.04
CA LEU A 163 -20.22 4.23 -7.03
C LEU A 163 -18.73 4.59 -6.96
N ALA A 164 -17.88 3.69 -7.44
CA ALA A 164 -16.44 3.83 -7.47
C ALA A 164 -16.01 4.60 -8.73
N ARG A 165 -15.86 5.93 -8.66
CA ARG A 165 -15.62 6.80 -9.83
C ARG A 165 -14.23 7.45 -9.86
N THR A 166 -13.42 7.29 -8.81
CA THR A 166 -12.07 7.85 -8.80
C THR A 166 -11.19 7.08 -9.77
N GLU A 167 -10.57 7.81 -10.69
CA GLU A 167 -9.51 7.29 -11.54
C GLU A 167 -8.21 7.19 -10.74
N TYR A 168 -7.28 6.37 -11.22
CA TYR A 168 -5.99 6.17 -10.59
C TYR A 168 -4.87 6.44 -11.60
N THR A 169 -3.82 7.09 -11.15
CA THR A 169 -2.61 7.26 -11.92
C THR A 169 -1.72 6.02 -11.79
N PRO A 170 -1.06 5.58 -12.87
CA PRO A 170 -0.08 4.51 -12.80
C PRO A 170 1.26 5.00 -12.25
N ALA A 171 2.11 4.05 -11.85
CA ALA A 171 3.52 4.27 -11.58
C ALA A 171 4.34 3.04 -11.99
N LEU A 172 5.55 3.27 -12.46
CA LEU A 172 6.59 2.27 -12.58
C LEU A 172 7.57 2.42 -11.42
N VAL A 173 8.07 1.31 -10.91
CA VAL A 173 9.02 1.29 -9.82
C VAL A 173 10.25 0.52 -10.26
N LEU A 174 11.35 1.23 -10.48
CA LEU A 174 12.66 0.64 -10.72
C LEU A 174 13.25 0.21 -9.37
N ALA A 175 13.71 -1.02 -9.29
CA ALA A 175 14.61 -1.48 -8.23
C ALA A 175 15.94 -1.87 -8.85
N ALA A 176 17.05 -1.42 -8.27
CA ALA A 176 18.38 -1.69 -8.77
C ALA A 176 19.35 -1.96 -7.59
N GLY A 177 20.08 -3.07 -7.68
CA GLY A 177 21.10 -3.45 -6.71
C GLY A 177 22.48 -3.25 -7.27
N PHE A 178 23.36 -2.65 -6.48
CA PHE A 178 24.72 -2.26 -6.85
C PHE A 178 25.77 -3.08 -6.09
N PRO A 179 27.03 -3.10 -6.54
CA PRO A 179 28.12 -3.78 -5.81
C PRO A 179 28.34 -3.19 -4.40
N ASP A 180 28.22 -1.88 -4.29
CA ASP A 180 28.40 -1.11 -3.05
C ASP A 180 27.52 0.15 -3.06
N ARG A 181 27.46 0.86 -1.92
CA ARG A 181 26.75 2.13 -1.77
C ARG A 181 27.66 3.30 -2.16
N ALA A 182 27.84 3.50 -3.47
CA ALA A 182 28.69 4.55 -4.04
C ALA A 182 27.89 5.82 -4.42
N TRP A 183 26.92 6.23 -3.60
CA TRP A 183 26.16 7.48 -3.72
C TRP A 183 26.21 8.30 -2.45
N ALA A 184 25.75 9.56 -2.54
CA ALA A 184 25.72 10.49 -1.41
C ALA A 184 24.97 9.92 -0.20
N ASP A 185 25.31 10.40 1.00
CA ASP A 185 24.63 10.01 2.23
C ASP A 185 23.23 10.62 2.29
N LEU A 186 22.26 9.89 1.78
CA LEU A 186 20.87 10.28 1.70
C LEU A 186 19.93 9.12 2.12
N ASP A 187 18.76 9.47 2.62
CA ASP A 187 17.67 8.52 2.86
C ASP A 187 16.79 8.38 1.62
N ALA A 188 16.31 9.51 1.10
CA ALA A 188 15.55 9.59 -0.11
C ALA A 188 15.61 10.98 -0.74
N VAL A 189 15.16 11.06 -1.99
CA VAL A 189 15.07 12.29 -2.78
C VAL A 189 13.67 12.46 -3.32
N PHE A 190 13.02 13.58 -3.05
CA PHE A 190 11.89 14.05 -3.84
C PHE A 190 12.42 14.75 -5.08
N VAL A 191 12.01 14.28 -6.24
CA VAL A 191 12.48 14.78 -7.53
C VAL A 191 11.40 15.65 -8.18
N HIS A 192 11.77 16.84 -8.60
CA HIS A 192 10.94 17.76 -9.36
C HIS A 192 11.59 18.09 -10.70
N ASP A 193 10.79 18.52 -11.65
CA ASP A 193 11.23 18.93 -13.00
C ASP A 193 12.07 17.85 -13.74
N ASP A 194 11.74 16.58 -13.50
CA ASP A 194 12.28 15.41 -14.22
C ASP A 194 11.13 14.64 -14.86
N ASP A 195 11.23 14.39 -16.17
CA ASP A 195 10.16 13.73 -16.95
C ASP A 195 10.08 12.21 -16.68
N THR A 196 11.07 11.67 -15.95
CA THR A 196 11.26 10.22 -15.79
C THR A 196 10.87 9.75 -14.40
N ILE A 197 11.41 10.38 -13.34
CA ILE A 197 11.23 9.93 -11.96
C ILE A 197 10.78 11.07 -11.04
N THR A 198 10.05 10.70 -9.98
CA THR A 198 9.54 11.64 -8.96
C THR A 198 10.14 11.39 -7.59
N PHE A 199 10.76 10.22 -7.37
CA PHE A 199 11.25 9.81 -6.07
C PHE A 199 12.35 8.75 -6.19
N ILE A 200 13.36 8.85 -5.31
CA ILE A 200 14.42 7.84 -5.13
C ILE A 200 14.52 7.54 -3.63
N ALA A 201 14.68 6.27 -3.25
CA ALA A 201 14.98 5.84 -1.89
C ALA A 201 16.22 4.95 -1.85
N ASP A 202 17.08 5.15 -0.85
CA ASP A 202 18.07 4.17 -0.41
C ASP A 202 17.34 3.09 0.40
N ASP A 203 17.07 1.97 -0.26
CA ASP A 203 16.21 0.92 0.28
C ASP A 203 16.88 0.17 1.45
N GLY A 204 18.21 -0.01 1.39
CA GLY A 204 18.96 -0.63 2.48
C GLY A 204 19.02 0.25 3.74
N ARG A 205 19.18 1.55 3.54
CA ARG A 205 19.13 2.52 4.63
C ARG A 205 17.75 2.61 5.27
N ARG A 206 16.72 2.59 4.46
CA ARG A 206 15.33 2.58 4.91
C ARG A 206 15.03 1.38 5.82
N ARG A 207 15.43 0.18 5.44
CA ARG A 207 15.26 -1.03 6.27
C ARG A 207 16.25 -1.11 7.43
N GLY A 208 17.43 -0.51 7.28
CA GLY A 208 18.52 -0.57 8.24
C GLY A 208 19.44 -1.80 8.07
N ASP A 209 19.37 -2.50 6.94
CA ASP A 209 20.26 -3.62 6.59
C ASP A 209 21.51 -3.19 5.78
N GLY A 210 21.54 -1.94 5.32
CA GLY A 210 22.67 -1.37 4.59
C GLY A 210 22.88 -1.92 3.18
N ALA A 211 21.90 -2.67 2.64
CA ALA A 211 21.99 -3.21 1.29
C ALA A 211 22.17 -2.10 0.25
N ALA A 212 23.05 -2.31 -0.72
CA ALA A 212 23.27 -1.36 -1.82
C ALA A 212 22.13 -1.44 -2.86
N VAL A 213 20.94 -1.01 -2.46
CA VAL A 213 19.72 -1.08 -3.28
C VAL A 213 19.06 0.28 -3.33
N LEU A 214 18.79 0.76 -4.55
CA LEU A 214 18.00 1.95 -4.84
C LEU A 214 16.64 1.54 -5.40
N VAL A 215 15.60 2.26 -4.96
CA VAL A 215 14.24 2.15 -5.51
C VAL A 215 13.81 3.52 -6.00
N ALA A 216 13.38 3.62 -7.27
CA ALA A 216 12.92 4.87 -7.85
C ALA A 216 11.50 4.73 -8.42
N HIS A 217 10.67 5.75 -8.22
CA HIS A 217 9.32 5.83 -8.74
C HIS A 217 9.27 6.75 -9.95
N SER A 218 8.61 6.31 -11.01
CA SER A 218 8.45 7.09 -12.24
C SER A 218 7.46 8.24 -12.07
N THR A 219 7.50 9.16 -13.03
CA THR A 219 6.37 10.04 -13.32
C THR A 219 5.17 9.24 -13.80
N PRO A 220 3.93 9.75 -13.63
CA PRO A 220 2.74 9.11 -14.19
C PRO A 220 2.76 9.06 -15.73
N ASP A 221 3.40 10.01 -16.38
CA ASP A 221 3.44 10.09 -17.85
C ASP A 221 4.37 9.02 -18.42
N LEU A 222 5.55 8.84 -17.87
CA LEU A 222 6.42 7.72 -18.22
C LEU A 222 5.71 6.38 -17.98
N ALA A 223 5.01 6.25 -16.83
CA ALA A 223 4.27 5.04 -16.53
C ALA A 223 3.18 4.75 -17.57
N ARG A 224 2.41 5.75 -18.01
CA ARG A 224 1.38 5.58 -19.07
C ARG A 224 1.99 5.15 -20.39
N ALA A 225 3.14 5.72 -20.76
CA ALA A 225 3.82 5.39 -22.02
C ALA A 225 4.34 3.94 -22.04
N HIS A 226 4.63 3.34 -20.88
CA HIS A 226 5.25 2.02 -20.76
C HIS A 226 4.42 1.00 -19.97
N LEU A 227 3.07 1.17 -19.91
CA LEU A 227 2.22 0.21 -19.19
C LEU A 227 2.26 -1.21 -19.75
N ASP A 228 2.40 -1.35 -21.05
CA ASP A 228 2.39 -2.65 -21.74
C ASP A 228 3.79 -3.30 -21.75
N ASP A 229 4.85 -2.50 -21.70
CA ASP A 229 6.25 -2.95 -21.61
C ASP A 229 7.01 -2.11 -20.56
N PRO A 230 6.86 -2.43 -19.28
CA PRO A 230 7.50 -1.68 -18.20
C PRO A 230 9.03 -1.71 -18.24
N ASP A 231 9.62 -2.82 -18.72
CA ASP A 231 11.07 -3.00 -18.76
C ASP A 231 11.74 -2.05 -19.76
N ALA A 232 11.02 -1.59 -20.80
CA ALA A 232 11.51 -0.58 -21.73
C ALA A 232 11.81 0.78 -21.05
N ALA A 233 11.21 1.08 -19.89
CA ALA A 233 11.51 2.29 -19.12
C ALA A 233 12.78 2.19 -18.26
N ALA A 234 13.32 0.99 -18.04
CA ALA A 234 14.44 0.77 -17.11
C ALA A 234 15.66 1.64 -17.40
N GLY A 235 16.07 1.73 -18.67
CA GLY A 235 17.23 2.50 -19.09
C GLY A 235 17.09 4.00 -18.78
N ALA A 236 15.94 4.59 -19.08
CA ALA A 236 15.66 5.99 -18.81
C ALA A 236 15.63 6.27 -17.28
N MET A 237 14.96 5.39 -16.51
CA MET A 237 14.90 5.52 -15.06
C MET A 237 16.29 5.39 -14.41
N LEU A 238 17.13 4.44 -14.84
CA LEU A 238 18.51 4.29 -14.37
C LEU A 238 19.36 5.52 -14.71
N ALA A 239 19.23 6.08 -15.90
CA ALA A 239 19.94 7.27 -16.30
C ALA A 239 19.57 8.48 -15.42
N SER A 240 18.29 8.70 -15.12
CA SER A 240 17.83 9.75 -14.20
C SER A 240 18.37 9.54 -12.78
N VAL A 241 18.31 8.31 -12.24
CA VAL A 241 18.88 7.98 -10.93
C VAL A 241 20.38 8.31 -10.90
N SER A 242 21.13 7.83 -11.90
CA SER A 242 22.59 8.05 -11.98
C SER A 242 22.95 9.54 -12.03
N ARG A 243 22.22 10.33 -12.80
CA ARG A 243 22.41 11.77 -12.92
C ARG A 243 22.11 12.51 -11.61
N LEU A 244 20.98 12.17 -10.96
CA LEU A 244 20.47 12.89 -9.79
C LEU A 244 21.32 12.68 -8.54
N ILE A 245 21.89 11.49 -8.34
CA ILE A 245 22.65 11.15 -7.12
C ILE A 245 24.10 10.69 -7.41
N ASP A 246 24.61 11.00 -8.62
CA ASP A 246 25.98 10.70 -9.12
C ASP A 246 26.39 9.23 -8.96
N VAL A 247 25.50 8.29 -9.25
CA VAL A 247 25.84 6.85 -9.26
C VAL A 247 26.43 6.48 -10.60
N ARG A 248 27.74 6.15 -10.63
CA ARG A 248 28.48 5.76 -11.85
C ARG A 248 28.58 4.26 -12.04
N ALA A 249 28.39 3.48 -10.97
CA ALA A 249 28.43 2.03 -11.03
C ALA A 249 27.25 1.47 -11.81
N GLN A 250 27.50 0.41 -12.57
CA GLN A 250 26.41 -0.36 -13.19
C GLN A 250 25.75 -1.25 -12.15
N PRO A 251 24.41 -1.37 -12.15
CA PRO A 251 23.74 -2.26 -11.24
C PRO A 251 24.07 -3.72 -11.57
N LEU A 252 24.22 -4.56 -10.55
CA LEU A 252 24.36 -6.01 -10.68
C LEU A 252 23.05 -6.66 -11.17
N TRP A 253 21.93 -6.02 -10.82
CA TRP A 253 20.60 -6.41 -11.25
C TRP A 253 19.68 -5.19 -11.20
N SER A 254 18.70 -5.18 -12.07
CA SER A 254 17.58 -4.24 -12.03
C SER A 254 16.33 -4.88 -12.60
N PHE A 255 15.17 -4.36 -12.22
CA PHE A 255 13.89 -4.69 -12.83
C PHE A 255 12.90 -3.54 -12.60
N VAL A 256 11.85 -3.52 -13.40
CA VAL A 256 10.76 -2.56 -13.27
C VAL A 256 9.48 -3.27 -12.85
N HIS A 257 8.83 -2.75 -11.81
CA HIS A 257 7.53 -3.20 -11.35
C HIS A 257 6.43 -2.20 -11.78
N ARG A 258 5.32 -2.72 -12.28
CA ARG A 258 4.19 -1.91 -12.76
C ARG A 258 3.05 -1.84 -11.74
N TRP A 259 2.65 -0.63 -11.40
CA TRP A 259 1.42 -0.31 -10.71
C TRP A 259 0.44 0.39 -11.66
N THR A 260 -0.54 -0.33 -12.21
CA THR A 260 -1.57 0.26 -13.08
C THR A 260 -2.47 1.23 -12.32
N PHE A 261 -2.69 0.98 -11.04
CA PHE A 261 -3.52 1.78 -10.14
C PHE A 261 -2.74 2.15 -8.89
N ALA A 262 -1.73 3.03 -9.04
CA ALA A 262 -0.81 3.40 -7.97
C ALA A 262 -1.44 4.37 -6.97
N GLN A 263 -1.98 5.48 -7.46
CA GLN A 263 -2.51 6.56 -6.64
C GLN A 263 -3.86 7.04 -7.16
N PRO A 264 -4.85 7.35 -6.27
CA PRO A 264 -6.09 7.96 -6.69
C PRO A 264 -5.84 9.36 -7.27
N ALA A 265 -6.50 9.67 -8.39
CA ALA A 265 -6.36 10.95 -9.11
C ALA A 265 -7.18 12.08 -8.48
N SER A 266 -8.10 11.75 -7.59
CA SER A 266 -8.91 12.72 -6.84
C SER A 266 -9.08 12.28 -5.39
N THR A 267 -9.37 13.22 -4.52
CA THR A 267 -9.60 13.01 -3.09
C THR A 267 -11.08 12.91 -2.77
N ARG A 268 -11.41 12.32 -1.62
CA ARG A 268 -12.75 12.23 -1.06
C ARG A 268 -12.74 12.65 0.40
N GLU A 269 -13.85 13.22 0.85
CA GLU A 269 -14.05 13.56 2.27
C GLU A 269 -14.56 12.36 3.08
N GLN A 270 -15.42 11.51 2.44
CA GLN A 270 -15.92 10.31 3.11
C GLN A 270 -14.82 9.26 3.22
N PRO A 271 -14.61 8.70 4.42
CA PRO A 271 -13.54 7.72 4.64
C PRO A 271 -13.87 6.32 4.10
N TRP A 272 -15.09 6.05 3.73
CA TRP A 272 -15.59 4.78 3.17
C TRP A 272 -16.99 4.97 2.54
N PHE A 273 -17.47 3.95 1.87
CA PHE A 273 -18.86 3.82 1.42
C PHE A 273 -19.47 2.52 1.93
N LEU A 274 -20.76 2.53 2.27
CA LEU A 274 -21.56 1.35 2.57
C LEU A 274 -23.00 1.54 2.07
N GLY A 275 -23.42 0.70 1.12
CA GLY A 275 -24.77 0.67 0.59
C GLY A 275 -25.77 0.06 1.55
N GLU A 276 -27.08 0.25 1.25
CA GLU A 276 -28.16 -0.40 2.00
C GLU A 276 -28.12 -1.92 1.83
N ASP A 277 -27.58 -2.40 0.71
CA ASP A 277 -27.36 -3.81 0.39
C ASP A 277 -26.10 -4.42 1.08
N LEU A 278 -25.49 -3.68 1.99
CA LEU A 278 -24.28 -4.04 2.73
C LEU A 278 -23.07 -4.36 1.82
N VAL A 279 -23.01 -3.73 0.65
CA VAL A 279 -21.78 -3.67 -0.17
C VAL A 279 -20.99 -2.42 0.19
N GLY A 280 -19.78 -2.62 0.71
CA GLY A 280 -18.90 -1.55 1.19
C GLY A 280 -17.65 -1.37 0.32
N LEU A 281 -17.10 -0.14 0.35
CA LEU A 281 -15.88 0.24 -0.36
C LEU A 281 -14.94 0.97 0.61
N CYS A 282 -13.68 0.59 0.65
CA CYS A 282 -12.65 1.24 1.47
C CYS A 282 -11.28 1.22 0.78
N GLY A 283 -10.39 2.06 1.27
CA GLY A 283 -9.01 2.19 0.76
C GLY A 283 -8.54 3.64 0.79
N ASP A 284 -7.33 3.88 0.34
CA ASP A 284 -6.72 5.22 0.30
C ASP A 284 -7.46 6.22 -0.61
N GLY A 285 -8.18 5.74 -1.61
CA GLY A 285 -9.06 6.56 -2.46
C GLY A 285 -10.29 7.11 -1.72
N TRP A 286 -10.57 6.65 -0.52
CA TRP A 286 -11.59 7.14 0.41
C TRP A 286 -10.96 8.03 1.48
N SER A 287 -10.20 9.04 1.05
CA SER A 287 -9.49 9.98 1.92
C SER A 287 -9.18 11.26 1.16
N ASN A 288 -9.05 12.35 1.91
CA ASN A 288 -8.55 13.63 1.39
C ASN A 288 -7.00 13.64 1.25
N ARG A 289 -6.31 12.66 1.82
CA ARG A 289 -4.84 12.48 1.73
C ARG A 289 -4.51 11.01 1.54
N PRO A 290 -4.47 10.51 0.30
CA PRO A 290 -4.15 9.11 0.01
C PRO A 290 -2.76 8.70 0.54
N ARG A 291 -2.73 7.76 1.49
CA ARG A 291 -1.51 7.24 2.13
C ARG A 291 -1.81 5.93 2.87
N VAL A 292 -0.78 5.26 3.37
CA VAL A 292 -0.92 3.98 4.09
C VAL A 292 -1.86 4.10 5.30
N GLU A 293 -1.65 5.12 6.15
CA GLU A 293 -2.51 5.38 7.31
C GLU A 293 -3.98 5.61 6.90
N ALA A 294 -4.22 6.41 5.87
CA ALA A 294 -5.58 6.68 5.39
C ALA A 294 -6.27 5.39 4.89
N ALA A 295 -5.54 4.51 4.22
CA ALA A 295 -6.05 3.21 3.82
C ALA A 295 -6.42 2.33 5.03
N TYR A 296 -5.58 2.32 6.07
CA TYR A 296 -5.83 1.62 7.32
C TYR A 296 -7.12 2.15 8.00
N GLU A 297 -7.20 3.47 8.22
CA GLU A 297 -8.34 4.11 8.89
C GLU A 297 -9.65 3.96 8.10
N SER A 298 -9.59 4.03 6.77
CA SER A 298 -10.74 3.77 5.90
C SER A 298 -11.30 2.37 6.12
N GLY A 299 -10.45 1.35 6.10
CA GLY A 299 -10.86 -0.03 6.34
C GLY A 299 -11.38 -0.25 7.75
N ARG A 300 -10.67 0.28 8.74
CA ARG A 300 -11.05 0.21 10.15
C ARG A 300 -12.42 0.84 10.40
N ALA A 301 -12.67 2.03 9.87
CA ALA A 301 -13.95 2.73 10.03
C ALA A 301 -15.11 1.95 9.39
N LEU A 302 -14.92 1.41 8.18
CA LEU A 302 -15.92 0.56 7.53
C LEU A 302 -16.19 -0.73 8.32
N GLY A 303 -15.15 -1.37 8.86
CA GLY A 303 -15.30 -2.57 9.67
C GLY A 303 -16.15 -2.33 10.93
N ARG A 304 -15.96 -1.21 11.59
CA ARG A 304 -16.78 -0.80 12.75
C ARG A 304 -18.23 -0.52 12.38
N GLU A 305 -18.46 0.15 11.26
CA GLU A 305 -19.83 0.41 10.78
C GLU A 305 -20.54 -0.90 10.45
N LEU A 306 -19.87 -1.85 9.81
CA LEU A 306 -20.43 -3.17 9.52
C LEU A 306 -20.74 -3.94 10.81
N ALA A 307 -19.82 -3.92 11.79
CA ALA A 307 -20.05 -4.54 13.09
C ALA A 307 -21.31 -3.97 13.79
N ALA A 308 -21.47 -2.66 13.75
CA ALA A 308 -22.65 -2.00 14.31
C ALA A 308 -23.94 -2.37 13.58
N ARG A 309 -23.94 -2.37 12.24
CA ARG A 309 -25.13 -2.73 11.44
C ARG A 309 -25.51 -4.20 11.54
N LEU A 310 -24.56 -5.09 11.69
CA LEU A 310 -24.81 -6.52 11.83
C LEU A 310 -25.18 -6.94 13.25
N GLY A 311 -25.28 -5.98 14.20
CA GLY A 311 -25.79 -6.20 15.54
C GLY A 311 -24.84 -6.89 16.51
N ALA A 312 -23.53 -6.80 16.26
CA ALA A 312 -22.54 -7.27 17.21
C ALA A 312 -22.56 -6.40 18.48
N PRO A 313 -22.48 -6.98 19.69
CA PRO A 313 -22.32 -6.20 20.92
C PRO A 313 -21.05 -5.35 20.82
N ALA A 314 -21.12 -4.12 21.35
CA ALA A 314 -19.95 -3.25 21.41
C ALA A 314 -18.79 -3.98 22.13
N PRO A 315 -17.54 -3.91 21.63
CA PRO A 315 -16.41 -4.53 22.30
C PRO A 315 -16.29 -3.98 23.73
N VAL A 316 -16.27 -4.88 24.71
CA VAL A 316 -16.02 -4.51 26.11
C VAL A 316 -14.61 -3.92 26.14
N SER A 317 -14.51 -2.62 26.47
CA SER A 317 -13.23 -1.96 26.73
C SER A 317 -12.59 -2.65 27.94
N LEU A 318 -11.64 -3.51 27.72
CA LEU A 318 -10.72 -3.94 28.78
C LEU A 318 -9.79 -2.75 29.04
N THR A 319 -10.20 -1.89 29.93
CA THR A 319 -9.29 -0.92 30.56
C THR A 319 -8.35 -1.72 31.47
N PRO A 320 -7.04 -1.50 31.40
CA PRO A 320 -6.05 -2.19 32.22
C PRO A 320 -6.17 -1.84 33.71
#